data_742e5b22fa0b0e6a0d106db2fbe7d83f
#
_entry.id   742e5b22fa0b0e6a0d106db2fbe7d83f
#
_cell.length_a   1.000
_cell.length_b   1.000
_cell.length_c   1.000
_cell.angle_alpha   90.00
_cell.angle_beta   90.00
_cell.angle_gamma   90.00
#
_symmetry.space_group_name_H-M   'P 1'
#
loop_
_entity.id
_entity.type
_entity.pdbx_description
1 polymer ?
#
loop_
_entity_poly.entity_id
_entity_poly.type
_entity_poly.pdbx_seq_one_letter_code
_entity_poly.pdbx_strand_id
1 'polypeptide(L)'
;MQKNPNKKYRIASSISRNISDIILFELKNSVFKLVSVNQVNVTNDYSFAKIYVSHLDARKIDEAVAELNAKKGLIRSLLAKKMDIYKVPELLFIKDDTYDNGEKIEAIIRELNIKEEK
;
A
#
# COMPACT_ATOMS: atom_id res chain seq x y z
N MET A 1 -23.03 -13.91 -7.97
CA MET A 1 -22.51 -13.39 -8.11
C MET A 1 -21.29 -12.92 -7.62
N GLN A 2 -20.76 -11.98 -7.56
CA GLN A 2 -19.56 -11.57 -7.27
C GLN A 2 -19.34 -11.26 -5.90
N LYS A 3 -19.78 -11.96 -4.96
CA LYS A 3 -19.61 -11.66 -3.63
C LYS A 3 -18.23 -11.81 -3.16
N ASN A 4 -17.50 -12.81 -3.51
CA ASN A 4 -16.19 -13.05 -2.99
C ASN A 4 -15.18 -11.97 -3.35
N PRO A 5 -15.15 -11.50 -4.58
CA PRO A 5 -14.26 -10.39 -4.90
C PRO A 5 -14.62 -9.15 -4.12
N ASN A 6 -15.90 -8.94 -3.84
CA ASN A 6 -16.32 -7.77 -3.12
C ASN A 6 -15.84 -7.78 -1.69
N LYS A 7 -15.85 -8.94 -1.04
CA LYS A 7 -15.39 -9.03 0.33
C LYS A 7 -13.90 -8.73 0.43
N LYS A 8 -13.11 -9.32 -0.45
CA LYS A 8 -11.68 -9.10 -0.44
C LYS A 8 -11.36 -7.65 -0.72
N TYR A 9 -12.07 -7.05 -1.66
CA TYR A 9 -11.86 -5.66 -1.99
C TYR A 9 -12.21 -4.75 -0.81
N ARG A 10 -13.29 -5.03 -0.11
CA ARG A 10 -13.69 -4.22 1.02
C ARG A 10 -12.68 -4.31 2.16
N ILE A 11 -12.14 -5.50 2.39
CA ILE A 11 -11.11 -5.67 3.41
C ILE A 11 -9.86 -4.89 3.03
N ALA A 12 -9.45 -4.98 1.77
CA ALA A 12 -8.27 -4.24 1.32
C ALA A 12 -8.48 -2.74 1.44
N SER A 13 -9.67 -2.26 1.10
CA SER A 13 -10.00 -0.84 1.22
C SER A 13 -9.97 -0.39 2.68
N SER A 14 -10.51 -1.20 3.57
CA SER A 14 -10.51 -0.87 4.98
C SER A 14 -9.10 -0.84 5.53
N ILE A 15 -8.26 -1.79 5.13
CA ILE A 15 -6.87 -1.79 5.54
C ILE A 15 -6.18 -0.53 5.04
N SER A 16 -6.42 -0.16 3.80
CA SER A 16 -5.79 1.02 3.22
C SER A 16 -6.13 2.28 4.02
N ARG A 17 -7.42 2.47 4.32
CA ARG A 17 -7.85 3.65 5.07
C ARG A 17 -7.26 3.67 6.46
N ASN A 18 -7.31 2.55 7.15
CA ASN A 18 -6.85 2.50 8.53
C ASN A 18 -5.34 2.63 8.63
N ILE A 19 -4.61 2.05 7.70
CA ILE A 19 -3.15 2.19 7.70
C ILE A 19 -2.77 3.63 7.38
N SER A 20 -3.46 4.27 6.45
CA SER A 20 -3.20 5.67 6.16
C SER A 20 -3.37 6.53 7.40
N ASP A 21 -4.43 6.27 8.19
CA ASP A 21 -4.66 7.02 9.42
C ASP A 21 -3.58 6.73 10.44
N ILE A 22 -3.15 5.48 10.56
CA ILE A 22 -2.11 5.12 11.50
C ILE A 22 -0.81 5.85 11.16
N ILE A 23 -0.45 5.83 9.89
CA ILE A 23 0.79 6.48 9.46
C ILE A 23 0.75 7.97 9.69
N LEU A 24 -0.38 8.60 9.39
CA LEU A 24 -0.48 10.04 9.52
C LEU A 24 -0.65 10.53 10.94
N PHE A 25 -1.39 9.81 11.75
CA PHE A 25 -1.79 10.33 13.06
C PHE A 25 -1.18 9.63 14.25
N GLU A 26 -0.71 8.41 14.10
CA GLU A 26 -0.23 7.67 15.26
C GLU A 26 1.26 7.42 15.26
N LEU A 27 1.90 7.42 14.10
CA LEU A 27 3.34 7.27 14.04
C LEU A 27 3.98 8.64 14.01
N LYS A 28 5.00 8.82 14.85
CA LYS A 28 5.56 10.15 15.04
C LYS A 28 6.92 10.31 14.41
N ASN A 29 7.03 9.90 13.19
CA ASN A 29 8.29 10.02 12.47
C ASN A 29 8.06 10.95 11.29
N SER A 30 8.88 11.99 11.19
CA SER A 30 8.69 13.00 10.15
C SER A 30 8.78 12.44 8.74
N VAL A 31 9.50 11.33 8.56
CA VAL A 31 9.61 10.75 7.21
C VAL A 31 8.25 10.24 6.73
N PHE A 32 7.30 9.99 7.64
CA PHE A 32 5.99 9.48 7.24
C PHE A 32 5.00 10.56 6.84
N LYS A 33 5.33 11.82 7.04
CA LYS A 33 4.35 12.87 6.78
C LYS A 33 3.91 12.97 5.33
N LEU A 34 4.78 12.60 4.42
CA LEU A 34 4.48 12.70 3.00
C LEU A 34 4.32 11.32 2.36
N VAL A 35 4.08 10.29 3.16
CA VAL A 35 3.84 8.95 2.65
C VAL A 35 2.38 8.79 2.27
N SER A 36 2.15 8.12 1.16
CA SER A 36 0.81 7.84 0.68
C SER A 36 0.65 6.34 0.46
N VAL A 37 -0.46 5.77 0.93
CA VAL A 37 -0.78 4.37 0.67
C VAL A 37 -1.55 4.34 -0.64
N ASN A 38 -0.98 3.70 -1.65
CA ASN A 38 -1.58 3.71 -2.98
C ASN A 38 -2.41 2.48 -3.29
N GLN A 39 -2.03 1.34 -2.75
CA GLN A 39 -2.73 0.11 -3.07
C GLN A 39 -2.47 -0.92 -1.99
N VAL A 40 -3.46 -1.75 -1.70
CA VAL A 40 -3.32 -2.86 -0.77
C VAL A 40 -3.79 -4.11 -1.46
N ASN A 41 -2.92 -5.13 -1.51
CA ASN A 41 -3.27 -6.42 -2.07
C ASN A 41 -3.27 -7.46 -0.96
N VAL A 42 -4.42 -8.09 -0.74
CA VAL A 42 -4.57 -9.11 0.29
C VAL A 42 -4.57 -10.47 -0.38
N THR A 43 -3.84 -11.43 0.19
CA THR A 43 -3.81 -12.78 -0.38
C THR A 43 -5.16 -13.45 -0.21
N ASN A 44 -5.40 -14.51 -1.00
CA ASN A 44 -6.70 -15.15 -1.02
C ASN A 44 -7.09 -15.75 0.32
N ASP A 45 -6.11 -16.20 1.10
CA ASP A 45 -6.40 -16.75 2.42
C ASP A 45 -6.32 -15.70 3.52
N TYR A 46 -6.15 -14.43 3.14
CA TYR A 46 -6.08 -13.29 4.07
C TYR A 46 -4.90 -13.38 5.04
N SER A 47 -3.86 -14.12 4.68
CA SER A 47 -2.68 -14.24 5.55
C SER A 47 -1.75 -13.06 5.44
N PHE A 48 -1.66 -12.45 4.26
CA PHE A 48 -0.73 -11.36 4.01
C PHE A 48 -1.39 -10.22 3.28
N ALA A 49 -0.93 -9.02 3.56
CA ALA A 49 -1.34 -7.83 2.85
C ALA A 49 -0.10 -7.09 2.39
N LYS A 50 0.01 -6.86 1.08
CA LYS A 50 1.09 -6.06 0.52
C LYS A 50 0.58 -4.65 0.39
N ILE A 51 1.30 -3.71 0.99
CA ILE A 51 0.88 -2.32 1.04
C ILE A 51 1.86 -1.49 0.24
N TYR A 52 1.40 -0.97 -0.87
CA TYR A 52 2.23 -0.21 -1.79
C TYR A 52 2.17 1.25 -1.42
N VAL A 53 3.32 1.84 -1.16
CA VAL A 53 3.40 3.22 -0.69
C VAL A 53 4.32 4.03 -1.58
N SER A 54 4.08 5.34 -1.60
CA SER A 54 4.95 6.28 -2.26
C SER A 54 5.24 7.40 -1.29
N HIS A 55 6.21 8.24 -1.63
CA HIS A 55 6.57 9.40 -0.83
C HIS A 55 6.61 10.59 -1.77
N LEU A 56 6.11 11.71 -1.32
CA LEU A 56 6.11 12.89 -2.16
C LEU A 56 7.52 13.30 -2.54
N ASP A 57 8.49 13.07 -1.65
CA ASP A 57 9.89 13.25 -1.99
C ASP A 57 10.46 11.87 -2.34
N ALA A 58 10.63 11.62 -3.64
CA ALA A 58 11.05 10.29 -4.10
C ALA A 58 12.38 9.84 -3.51
N ARG A 59 13.21 10.77 -3.07
CA ARG A 59 14.49 10.41 -2.48
C ARG A 59 14.34 9.75 -1.11
N LYS A 60 13.18 9.91 -0.48
CA LYS A 60 12.95 9.39 0.86
C LYS A 60 12.14 8.12 0.89
N ILE A 61 11.76 7.59 -0.28
CA ILE A 61 10.88 6.43 -0.28
C ILE A 61 11.54 5.18 0.31
N ASP A 62 12.81 4.96 0.02
CA ASP A 62 13.48 3.77 0.53
C ASP A 62 13.58 3.81 2.04
N GLU A 63 13.88 4.97 2.59
CA GLU A 63 13.94 5.14 4.03
C GLU A 63 12.55 4.92 4.65
N ALA A 64 11.52 5.47 4.03
CA ALA A 64 10.17 5.34 4.54
C ALA A 64 9.72 3.88 4.54
N VAL A 65 10.01 3.16 3.46
CA VAL A 65 9.63 1.75 3.37
C VAL A 65 10.35 0.93 4.43
N ALA A 66 11.65 1.19 4.62
CA ALA A 66 12.42 0.47 5.63
C ALA A 66 11.85 0.73 7.04
N GLU A 67 11.51 1.99 7.33
CA GLU A 67 10.95 2.33 8.63
C GLU A 67 9.57 1.71 8.84
N LEU A 68 8.75 1.71 7.81
CA LEU A 68 7.43 1.10 7.92
C LEU A 68 7.54 -0.40 8.19
N ASN A 69 8.44 -1.07 7.47
CA ASN A 69 8.62 -2.51 7.70
C ASN A 69 9.23 -2.79 9.07
N ALA A 70 10.07 -1.91 9.56
CA ALA A 70 10.61 -2.07 10.90
C ALA A 70 9.52 -1.95 11.97
N LYS A 71 8.46 -1.18 11.66
CA LYS A 71 7.36 -0.98 12.59
C LYS A 71 6.12 -1.78 12.25
N LYS A 72 6.22 -2.74 11.34
CA LYS A 72 5.02 -3.41 10.86
C LYS A 72 4.28 -4.18 11.95
N GLY A 73 4.98 -4.67 12.94
CA GLY A 73 4.32 -5.33 14.07
C GLY A 73 3.46 -4.38 14.87
N LEU A 74 4.00 -3.19 15.14
CA LEU A 74 3.23 -2.17 15.84
C LEU A 74 2.05 -1.73 15.01
N ILE A 75 2.26 -1.51 13.72
CA ILE A 75 1.20 -1.07 12.82
C ILE A 75 0.09 -2.12 12.77
N ARG A 76 0.47 -3.39 12.73
CA ARG A 76 -0.50 -4.47 12.71
C ARG A 76 -1.32 -4.49 13.99
N SER A 77 -0.69 -4.26 15.13
CA SER A 77 -1.39 -4.18 16.41
C SER A 77 -2.38 -3.03 16.42
N LEU A 78 -1.98 -1.87 15.93
CA LEU A 78 -2.86 -0.73 15.86
C LEU A 78 -4.02 -0.98 14.90
N LEU A 79 -3.72 -1.64 13.78
CA LEU A 79 -4.74 -1.98 12.80
C LEU A 79 -5.77 -2.93 13.40
N ALA A 80 -5.33 -3.89 14.20
CA ALA A 80 -6.23 -4.85 14.83
C ALA A 80 -7.22 -4.15 15.74
N LYS A 81 -6.83 -3.03 16.34
CA LYS A 81 -7.73 -2.29 17.21
C LYS A 81 -8.77 -1.51 16.42
N LYS A 82 -8.48 -1.22 15.16
CA LYS A 82 -9.38 -0.43 14.34
C LYS A 82 -10.30 -1.26 13.47
N MET A 83 -9.96 -2.51 13.23
CA MET A 83 -10.73 -3.36 12.34
C MET A 83 -11.40 -4.48 13.11
N ASP A 84 -12.65 -4.77 12.74
CA ASP A 84 -13.41 -5.81 13.39
C ASP A 84 -13.36 -7.04 12.50
N ILE A 85 -12.20 -7.69 12.40
CA ILE A 85 -12.08 -8.91 11.62
C ILE A 85 -11.38 -9.96 12.46
N TYR A 86 -11.64 -11.21 12.13
CA TYR A 86 -11.12 -12.30 12.91
C TYR A 86 -9.59 -12.32 12.91
N LYS A 87 -8.98 -12.05 11.81
CA LYS A 87 -7.53 -12.13 11.71
C LYS A 87 -7.02 -10.99 10.85
N VAL A 88 -6.08 -10.24 11.39
CA VAL A 88 -5.44 -9.17 10.63
C VAL A 88 -4.26 -9.78 9.88
N PRO A 89 -4.15 -9.57 8.57
CA PRO A 89 -3.04 -10.12 7.80
C PRO A 89 -1.70 -9.58 8.28
N GLU A 90 -0.64 -10.33 7.99
CA GLU A 90 0.69 -9.80 8.19
C GLU A 90 0.95 -8.76 7.11
N LEU A 91 1.65 -7.71 7.48
CA LEU A 91 1.84 -6.58 6.59
C LEU A 91 3.22 -6.60 5.96
N LEU A 92 3.30 -6.17 4.71
CA LEU A 92 4.57 -5.98 4.03
C LEU A 92 4.47 -4.69 3.24
N PHE A 93 5.31 -3.72 3.56
CA PHE A 93 5.30 -2.44 2.86
C PHE A 93 6.27 -2.50 1.69
N ILE A 94 5.81 -2.06 0.53
CA ILE A 94 6.56 -2.14 -0.71
C ILE A 94 6.50 -0.78 -1.40
N LYS A 95 7.63 -0.38 -1.95
CA LYS A 95 7.68 0.83 -2.73
C LYS A 95 6.81 0.69 -3.97
N ASP A 96 5.98 1.68 -4.21
CA ASP A 96 5.11 1.69 -5.40
C ASP A 96 5.87 2.34 -6.54
N ASP A 97 6.40 1.53 -7.43
CA ASP A 97 7.20 2.02 -8.52
C ASP A 97 6.39 2.77 -9.57
N THR A 98 5.08 2.68 -9.52
CA THR A 98 4.24 3.35 -10.49
C THR A 98 4.52 4.85 -10.53
N TYR A 99 4.63 5.47 -9.35
CA TYR A 99 4.91 6.90 -9.30
C TYR A 99 6.37 7.20 -9.53
N ASP A 100 7.25 6.38 -8.97
CA ASP A 100 8.66 6.67 -9.02
C ASP A 100 9.23 6.56 -10.42
N ASN A 101 8.59 5.78 -11.26
CA ASN A 101 9.07 5.55 -12.61
C ASN A 101 8.07 6.05 -13.63
N GLY A 102 7.49 7.21 -13.38
CA GLY A 102 6.46 7.75 -14.25
C GLY A 102 6.89 7.87 -15.69
N GLU A 103 8.12 8.32 -15.92
CA GLU A 103 8.58 8.46 -17.29
C GLU A 103 8.70 7.11 -17.98
N LYS A 104 9.17 6.10 -17.26
CA LYS A 104 9.25 4.77 -17.84
C LYS A 104 7.88 4.24 -18.15
N ILE A 105 6.93 4.45 -17.27
CA ILE A 105 5.57 3.99 -17.48
C ILE A 105 4.97 4.67 -18.70
N GLU A 106 5.18 5.97 -18.83
CA GLU A 106 4.67 6.70 -19.98
C GLU A 106 5.30 6.20 -21.27
N ALA A 107 6.58 5.90 -21.24
CA ALA A 107 7.25 5.39 -22.42
C ALA A 107 6.69 4.04 -22.82
N ILE A 108 6.43 3.16 -21.85
CA ILE A 108 5.87 1.86 -22.12
C ILE A 108 4.47 2.00 -22.69
N ILE A 109 3.66 2.87 -22.15
CA ILE A 109 2.31 3.08 -22.65
C ILE A 109 2.34 3.60 -24.08
N ARG A 110 3.24 4.54 -24.37
CA ARG A 110 3.35 5.06 -25.71
C ARG A 110 3.74 3.96 -26.69
N GLU A 111 4.68 3.11 -26.27
CA GLU A 111 5.11 2.03 -27.12
C GLU A 111 3.98 1.06 -27.40
N LEU A 112 3.20 0.73 -26.38
CA LEU A 112 2.06 -0.16 -26.55
C LEU A 112 1.02 0.45 -27.47
N ASN A 113 0.78 1.76 -27.33
CA ASN A 113 -0.18 2.41 -28.22
C ASN A 113 0.27 2.38 -29.67
N ILE A 114 1.56 2.58 -29.91
CA ILE A 114 2.07 2.51 -31.26
C ILE A 114 1.85 1.12 -31.82
N LYS A 115 2.13 0.09 -31.03
CA LYS A 115 1.93 -1.27 -31.49
C LYS A 115 0.47 -1.56 -31.78
N GLU A 116 -0.41 -1.04 -30.95
CA GLU A 116 -1.82 -1.28 -31.18
C GLU A 116 -2.35 -0.56 -32.39
N GLU A 117 -1.77 0.55 -32.73
CA GLU A 117 -2.23 1.27 -33.91
C GLU A 117 -1.85 0.59 -35.20
N LYS A 118 -0.96 -0.37 -35.17
CA LYS A 118 -0.61 -1.09 -36.37
C LYS A 118 -1.54 -2.22 -36.57
#